data_f34762e93c9ebce4408d13ae77fbc1f6
#
_entry.id   f34762e93c9ebce4408d13ae77fbc1f6
#
_cell.length_a   1.000
_cell.length_b   1.000
_cell.length_c   1.000
_cell.angle_alpha   90.00
_cell.angle_beta   90.00
_cell.angle_gamma   90.00
#
_symmetry.space_group_name_H-M   'P 1'
#
loop_
_entity.id
_entity.type
_entity.pdbx_description
1 polymer ?
#
loop_
_entity_poly.entity_id
_entity_poly.type
_entity_poly.pdbx_seq_one_letter_code
_entity_poly.pdbx_strand_id
1 'polypeptide(L)'
;MAAGVHIQTGMKVRRIEIGSDSDVLDAKGVELFDGRVINASRVVSSADPKSTFLDMVGAKNLEIEFTNRINRLRCDGYVAKLHLALNGLPKFTGIDCPSERMIIAPEMDAIEFAFDHAKYGEYSDAPVMELLIPSVRNPEMAPEGCHVLSAHVMYIPRNLKNSWTEENREMLYKTLIHTIEQYAPGISEQIVHGELLTPEDLEKKFNVTGGHWHHAELAMDQMLMMRPTYEAAQYSTPIKNLYLCGAGSHPGGGLMGGPGHNAAKEILRVDNK
;
A
#
# COMPACT_ATOMS: atom_id res chain seq x y z
N MET A 1 -22.98 -12.14 7.16
CA MET A 1 -22.20 -11.91 5.93
C MET A 1 -22.86 -12.70 4.82
N ALA A 2 -23.44 -12.00 3.84
CA ALA A 2 -24.31 -12.61 2.84
C ALA A 2 -23.62 -13.63 1.90
N ALA A 3 -22.29 -13.65 1.84
CA ALA A 3 -21.52 -14.51 0.95
C ALA A 3 -20.87 -15.74 1.63
N GLY A 4 -21.21 -16.03 2.89
CA GLY A 4 -20.65 -17.18 3.63
C GLY A 4 -19.16 -17.04 4.01
N VAL A 5 -18.60 -15.84 3.93
CA VAL A 5 -17.18 -15.57 4.27
C VAL A 5 -17.02 -15.49 5.79
N HIS A 6 -16.05 -16.23 6.32
CA HIS A 6 -15.61 -16.11 7.72
C HIS A 6 -14.40 -15.19 7.81
N ILE A 7 -14.53 -14.07 8.54
CA ILE A 7 -13.43 -13.13 8.76
C ILE A 7 -12.87 -13.36 10.16
N GLN A 8 -11.56 -13.58 10.24
CA GLN A 8 -10.83 -13.73 11.50
C GLN A 8 -9.71 -12.67 11.53
N THR A 9 -9.77 -11.81 12.52
CA THR A 9 -8.77 -10.74 12.75
C THR A 9 -7.77 -11.15 13.82
N GLY A 10 -6.63 -10.45 13.90
CA GLY A 10 -5.59 -10.76 14.88
C GLY A 10 -4.82 -12.05 14.59
N MET A 11 -4.97 -12.63 13.41
CA MET A 11 -4.35 -13.90 13.01
C MET A 11 -3.29 -13.66 11.93
N LYS A 12 -2.07 -13.34 12.36
CA LYS A 12 -0.95 -13.17 11.45
C LYS A 12 -0.50 -14.52 10.91
N VAL A 13 -0.46 -14.66 9.56
CA VAL A 13 0.10 -15.84 8.89
C VAL A 13 1.62 -15.80 8.97
N ARG A 14 2.22 -16.91 9.40
CA ARG A 14 3.66 -17.11 9.50
C ARG A 14 4.24 -17.66 8.21
N ARG A 15 3.59 -18.72 7.67
CA ARG A 15 4.01 -19.37 6.43
C ARG A 15 2.86 -20.04 5.73
N ILE A 16 3.04 -20.29 4.44
CA ILE A 16 2.17 -21.14 3.63
C ILE A 16 2.69 -22.59 3.75
N GLU A 17 1.82 -23.50 4.13
CA GLU A 17 2.15 -24.92 4.22
C GLU A 17 2.24 -25.52 2.81
N ILE A 18 3.44 -25.98 2.47
CA ILE A 18 3.74 -26.60 1.17
C ILE A 18 3.93 -28.10 1.39
N GLY A 19 3.12 -28.90 0.69
CA GLY A 19 3.28 -30.34 0.58
C GLY A 19 3.74 -30.74 -0.83
N SER A 20 4.27 -31.95 -0.95
CA SER A 20 4.54 -32.56 -2.24
C SER A 20 3.97 -33.98 -2.23
N ASP A 21 2.85 -34.17 -2.90
CA ASP A 21 2.29 -35.53 -3.11
C ASP A 21 2.85 -36.16 -4.42
N SER A 22 3.71 -35.43 -5.12
CA SER A 22 4.40 -35.75 -6.36
C SER A 22 5.56 -34.77 -6.56
N ASP A 23 6.17 -34.71 -7.70
CA ASP A 23 7.21 -33.71 -8.05
C ASP A 23 6.68 -32.26 -8.12
N VAL A 24 5.37 -32.06 -7.90
CA VAL A 24 4.73 -30.74 -7.93
C VAL A 24 4.46 -30.26 -6.50
N LEU A 25 4.99 -29.10 -6.17
CA LEU A 25 4.71 -28.43 -4.90
C LEU A 25 3.25 -27.92 -4.85
N ASP A 26 2.61 -28.12 -3.73
CA ASP A 26 1.19 -27.86 -3.55
C ASP A 26 0.93 -27.11 -2.22
N ALA A 27 0.20 -26.01 -2.26
CA ALA A 27 -0.23 -25.29 -1.05
C ALA A 27 -1.35 -26.06 -0.37
N LYS A 28 -1.15 -26.42 0.89
CA LYS A 28 -2.08 -27.22 1.71
C LYS A 28 -2.81 -26.41 2.78
N GLY A 29 -2.42 -25.17 3.02
CA GLY A 29 -2.95 -24.30 4.04
C GLY A 29 -1.96 -23.26 4.51
N VAL A 30 -2.16 -22.77 5.72
CA VAL A 30 -1.29 -21.76 6.34
C VAL A 30 -1.01 -22.09 7.79
N GLU A 31 0.20 -21.77 8.27
CA GLU A 31 0.54 -21.74 9.69
C GLU A 31 0.49 -20.32 10.20
N LEU A 32 -0.10 -20.09 11.34
CA LEU A 32 -0.16 -18.81 12.04
C LEU A 32 1.06 -18.65 12.97
N PHE A 33 1.31 -17.41 13.39
CA PHE A 33 2.40 -17.13 14.35
C PHE A 33 2.19 -17.79 15.73
N ASP A 34 0.97 -18.12 16.09
CA ASP A 34 0.64 -18.86 17.33
C ASP A 34 0.79 -20.39 17.20
N GLY A 35 1.25 -20.88 16.06
CA GLY A 35 1.50 -22.29 15.77
C GLY A 35 0.28 -23.07 15.27
N ARG A 36 -0.91 -22.47 15.19
CA ARG A 36 -2.08 -23.12 14.62
C ARG A 36 -1.91 -23.29 13.11
N VAL A 37 -2.33 -24.45 12.60
CA VAL A 37 -2.36 -24.74 11.17
C VAL A 37 -3.81 -24.73 10.68
N ILE A 38 -4.08 -24.01 9.62
CA ILE A 38 -5.38 -23.98 8.94
C ILE A 38 -5.20 -24.66 7.59
N ASN A 39 -5.74 -25.86 7.46
CA ASN A 39 -5.72 -26.61 6.21
C ASN A 39 -6.75 -26.05 5.23
N ALA A 40 -6.38 -25.95 3.97
CA ALA A 40 -7.24 -25.48 2.91
C ALA A 40 -6.89 -26.16 1.58
N SER A 41 -7.89 -26.38 0.72
CA SER A 41 -7.68 -26.90 -0.62
C SER A 41 -7.03 -25.87 -1.57
N ARG A 42 -7.10 -24.60 -1.20
CA ARG A 42 -6.48 -23.47 -1.94
C ARG A 42 -6.06 -22.38 -0.97
N VAL A 43 -4.98 -21.71 -1.28
CA VAL A 43 -4.50 -20.51 -0.60
C VAL A 43 -4.52 -19.34 -1.58
N VAL A 44 -5.15 -18.24 -1.19
CA VAL A 44 -5.23 -17.03 -2.01
C VAL A 44 -4.58 -15.89 -1.23
N SER A 45 -3.42 -15.44 -1.67
CA SER A 45 -2.66 -14.38 -0.98
C SER A 45 -3.02 -13.01 -1.52
N SER A 46 -3.42 -12.11 -0.62
CA SER A 46 -3.53 -10.67 -0.91
C SER A 46 -2.31 -9.87 -0.43
N ALA A 47 -1.34 -10.52 0.22
CA ALA A 47 -0.07 -9.91 0.58
C ALA A 47 0.76 -9.56 -0.66
N ASP A 48 1.74 -8.70 -0.49
CA ASP A 48 2.65 -8.39 -1.59
C ASP A 48 3.47 -9.61 -2.05
N PRO A 49 3.97 -9.60 -3.29
CA PRO A 49 4.69 -10.75 -3.84
C PRO A 49 5.95 -11.15 -3.07
N LYS A 50 6.71 -10.20 -2.50
CA LYS A 50 7.90 -10.53 -1.69
C LYS A 50 7.50 -11.22 -0.41
N SER A 51 6.56 -10.66 0.34
CA SER A 51 6.01 -11.29 1.55
C SER A 51 5.41 -12.66 1.24
N THR A 52 4.69 -12.81 0.13
CA THR A 52 4.09 -14.10 -0.23
C THR A 52 5.15 -15.16 -0.55
N PHE A 53 6.07 -14.85 -1.45
CA PHE A 53 7.00 -15.86 -1.99
C PHE A 53 8.29 -16.00 -1.18
N LEU A 54 8.88 -14.89 -0.72
CA LEU A 54 10.16 -14.97 -0.02
C LEU A 54 9.97 -15.30 1.47
N ASP A 55 8.97 -14.69 2.13
CA ASP A 55 8.76 -14.85 3.57
C ASP A 55 7.86 -16.06 3.88
N MET A 56 6.65 -16.12 3.28
CA MET A 56 5.66 -17.13 3.65
C MET A 56 5.85 -18.47 2.93
N VAL A 57 6.24 -18.49 1.65
CA VAL A 57 6.57 -19.72 0.91
C VAL A 57 8.01 -20.16 1.20
N GLY A 58 8.93 -19.21 1.19
CA GLY A 58 10.36 -19.42 1.38
C GLY A 58 11.08 -19.85 0.10
N ALA A 59 12.25 -19.26 -0.15
CA ALA A 59 13.06 -19.45 -1.37
C ALA A 59 13.41 -20.93 -1.66
N LYS A 60 13.48 -21.77 -0.64
CA LYS A 60 13.78 -23.23 -0.78
C LYS A 60 12.71 -24.00 -1.57
N ASN A 61 11.50 -23.47 -1.66
CA ASN A 61 10.36 -24.06 -2.36
C ASN A 61 10.13 -23.43 -3.73
N LEU A 62 11.05 -22.59 -4.20
CA LEU A 62 10.92 -21.85 -5.45
C LEU A 62 12.11 -22.12 -6.36
N GLU A 63 11.85 -22.07 -7.66
CA GLU A 63 12.90 -22.07 -8.65
C GLU A 63 13.77 -20.81 -8.53
N ILE A 64 15.07 -20.93 -8.76
CA ILE A 64 16.05 -19.87 -8.52
C ILE A 64 15.79 -18.62 -9.35
N GLU A 65 15.40 -18.77 -10.61
CA GLU A 65 15.14 -17.63 -11.48
C GLU A 65 13.86 -16.91 -11.11
N PHE A 66 12.80 -17.64 -10.71
CA PHE A 66 11.58 -17.06 -10.17
C PHE A 66 11.89 -16.27 -8.89
N THR A 67 12.64 -16.86 -7.96
CA THR A 67 13.09 -16.21 -6.72
C THR A 67 13.84 -14.92 -7.03
N ASN A 68 14.76 -14.94 -7.99
CA ASN A 68 15.52 -13.76 -8.38
C ASN A 68 14.62 -12.66 -8.98
N ARG A 69 13.61 -13.02 -9.79
CA ARG A 69 12.64 -12.04 -10.32
C ARG A 69 11.84 -11.39 -9.22
N ILE A 70 11.30 -12.17 -8.28
CA ILE A 70 10.56 -11.63 -7.12
C ILE A 70 11.46 -10.72 -6.28
N ASN A 71 12.70 -11.13 -6.02
CA ASN A 71 13.63 -10.33 -5.21
C ASN A 71 13.98 -8.99 -5.87
N ARG A 72 14.06 -8.94 -7.20
CA ARG A 72 14.36 -7.72 -7.98
C ARG A 72 13.18 -6.76 -8.13
N LEU A 73 11.96 -7.13 -7.73
CA LEU A 73 10.83 -6.20 -7.74
C LEU A 73 11.18 -4.95 -6.95
N ARG A 74 11.00 -3.79 -7.56
CA ARG A 74 11.14 -2.50 -6.89
C ARG A 74 9.87 -2.23 -6.11
N CYS A 75 10.02 -2.12 -4.80
CA CYS A 75 8.91 -1.97 -3.85
C CYS A 75 9.11 -0.78 -2.90
N ASP A 76 10.14 0.04 -3.12
CA ASP A 76 10.36 1.20 -2.26
C ASP A 76 9.23 2.22 -2.41
N GLY A 77 8.58 2.54 -1.30
CA GLY A 77 7.52 3.53 -1.24
C GLY A 77 8.10 4.94 -1.22
N TYR A 78 7.43 5.83 -1.95
CA TYR A 78 7.77 7.25 -2.04
C TYR A 78 6.60 8.15 -1.65
N VAL A 79 5.63 7.65 -0.90
CA VAL A 79 4.46 8.43 -0.51
C VAL A 79 4.21 8.26 0.98
N ALA A 80 4.25 9.38 1.72
CA ALA A 80 3.80 9.43 3.11
C ALA A 80 2.30 9.74 3.17
N LYS A 81 1.70 9.41 4.30
CA LYS A 81 0.28 9.68 4.59
C LYS A 81 0.17 10.62 5.76
N LEU A 82 -0.51 11.75 5.57
CA LEU A 82 -0.86 12.68 6.63
C LEU A 82 -2.37 12.64 6.87
N HIS A 83 -2.76 12.49 8.12
CA HIS A 83 -4.15 12.62 8.57
C HIS A 83 -4.23 13.70 9.62
N LEU A 84 -5.22 14.62 9.50
CA LEU A 84 -5.48 15.67 10.45
C LEU A 84 -6.94 15.60 10.88
N ALA A 85 -7.16 15.61 12.19
CA ALA A 85 -8.46 15.88 12.80
C ALA A 85 -8.59 17.38 13.02
N LEU A 86 -9.64 17.98 12.50
CA LEU A 86 -9.87 19.42 12.50
C LEU A 86 -11.16 19.78 13.26
N ASN A 87 -11.14 20.87 14.01
CA ASN A 87 -12.31 21.40 14.72
C ASN A 87 -13.16 22.35 13.87
N GLY A 88 -12.95 22.37 12.55
CA GLY A 88 -13.69 23.17 11.58
C GLY A 88 -13.32 22.80 10.16
N LEU A 89 -14.11 23.27 9.19
CA LEU A 89 -13.79 23.12 7.76
C LEU A 89 -12.75 24.18 7.36
N PRO A 90 -11.55 23.79 6.92
CA PRO A 90 -10.54 24.75 6.49
C PRO A 90 -10.98 25.46 5.20
N LYS A 91 -10.62 26.73 5.10
CA LYS A 91 -10.91 27.57 3.93
C LYS A 91 -9.67 27.63 3.05
N PHE A 92 -9.75 26.98 1.90
CA PHE A 92 -8.69 27.03 0.89
C PHE A 92 -8.84 28.27 0.01
N THR A 93 -7.75 28.99 -0.24
CA THR A 93 -7.74 30.16 -1.11
C THR A 93 -8.21 29.77 -2.52
N GLY A 94 -9.25 30.44 -3.01
CA GLY A 94 -9.81 30.19 -4.34
C GLY A 94 -10.69 28.94 -4.47
N ILE A 95 -11.02 28.25 -3.37
CA ILE A 95 -11.90 27.08 -3.36
C ILE A 95 -13.05 27.30 -2.39
N ASP A 96 -14.26 27.41 -2.91
CA ASP A 96 -15.45 27.67 -2.09
C ASP A 96 -15.88 26.41 -1.28
N CYS A 97 -15.76 25.21 -1.89
CA CYS A 97 -16.12 23.95 -1.25
C CYS A 97 -15.04 22.90 -1.51
N PRO A 98 -14.24 22.51 -0.50
CA PRO A 98 -13.16 21.54 -0.66
C PRO A 98 -13.68 20.09 -0.61
N SER A 99 -14.70 19.77 -1.43
CA SER A 99 -15.31 18.44 -1.51
C SER A 99 -14.60 17.50 -2.49
N GLU A 100 -13.72 18.05 -3.31
CA GLU A 100 -12.97 17.31 -4.34
C GLU A 100 -11.52 17.08 -3.89
N ARG A 101 -10.80 16.33 -4.70
CA ARG A 101 -9.37 16.14 -4.56
C ARG A 101 -8.62 17.42 -4.95
N MET A 102 -7.83 17.94 -4.05
CA MET A 102 -7.01 19.12 -4.23
C MET A 102 -5.55 18.71 -4.37
N ILE A 103 -4.80 19.39 -5.24
CA ILE A 103 -3.39 19.12 -5.46
C ILE A 103 -2.59 20.39 -5.14
N ILE A 104 -1.60 20.27 -4.26
CA ILE A 104 -0.58 21.29 -4.06
C ILE A 104 0.63 20.90 -4.91
N ALA A 105 0.71 21.50 -6.07
CA ALA A 105 1.83 21.44 -7.02
C ALA A 105 1.78 22.72 -7.83
N PRO A 106 2.48 23.80 -7.39
CA PRO A 106 2.34 25.13 -7.99
C PRO A 106 2.67 25.17 -9.48
N GLU A 107 3.63 24.36 -9.90
CA GLU A 107 4.11 24.26 -11.29
C GLU A 107 4.42 22.79 -11.62
N MET A 108 4.47 22.45 -12.90
CA MET A 108 4.83 21.08 -13.32
C MET A 108 6.23 20.68 -12.86
N ASP A 109 7.17 21.62 -12.88
CA ASP A 109 8.55 21.38 -12.45
C ASP A 109 8.68 21.10 -10.95
N ALA A 110 7.70 21.53 -10.13
CA ALA A 110 7.67 21.22 -8.70
C ALA A 110 7.63 19.71 -8.44
N ILE A 111 7.00 18.94 -9.32
CA ILE A 111 6.93 17.49 -9.25
C ILE A 111 8.32 16.88 -9.44
N GLU A 112 9.04 17.33 -10.46
CA GLU A 112 10.39 16.84 -10.76
C GLU A 112 11.38 17.23 -9.66
N PHE A 113 11.34 18.49 -9.19
CA PHE A 113 12.20 18.94 -8.10
C PHE A 113 11.94 18.18 -6.80
N ALA A 114 10.68 17.92 -6.45
CA ALA A 114 10.36 17.11 -5.27
C ALA A 114 10.88 15.66 -5.40
N PHE A 115 10.79 15.08 -6.59
CA PHE A 115 11.31 13.75 -6.86
C PHE A 115 12.84 13.67 -6.84
N ASP A 116 13.53 14.71 -7.29
CA ASP A 116 14.99 14.76 -7.25
C ASP A 116 15.54 14.60 -5.84
N HIS A 117 14.94 15.22 -4.84
CA HIS A 117 15.33 15.01 -3.44
C HIS A 117 15.17 13.55 -3.01
N ALA A 118 14.06 12.92 -3.39
CA ALA A 118 13.77 11.53 -3.02
C ALA A 118 14.78 10.53 -3.61
N LYS A 119 15.31 10.79 -4.80
CA LYS A 119 16.38 9.97 -5.43
C LYS A 119 17.64 9.89 -4.56
N TYR A 120 17.90 10.91 -3.76
CA TYR A 120 19.06 10.99 -2.87
C TYR A 120 18.74 10.68 -1.41
N GLY A 121 17.54 10.16 -1.13
CA GLY A 121 17.10 9.85 0.23
C GLY A 121 16.79 11.08 1.07
N GLU A 122 16.35 12.15 0.44
CA GLU A 122 15.93 13.40 1.07
C GLU A 122 14.48 13.70 0.68
N TYR A 123 13.83 14.64 1.32
CA TYR A 123 12.52 15.16 0.90
C TYR A 123 12.61 16.67 0.65
N SER A 124 11.75 17.17 -0.23
CA SER A 124 11.71 18.58 -0.60
C SER A 124 11.14 19.44 0.52
N ASP A 125 11.69 20.66 0.69
CA ASP A 125 11.11 21.69 1.55
C ASP A 125 9.77 22.24 1.00
N ALA A 126 9.49 21.99 -0.29
CA ALA A 126 8.23 22.30 -0.96
C ALA A 126 7.56 21.00 -1.45
N PRO A 127 6.99 20.18 -0.55
CA PRO A 127 6.45 18.88 -0.89
C PRO A 127 5.20 19.00 -1.76
N VAL A 128 5.10 18.10 -2.75
CA VAL A 128 3.89 17.94 -3.56
C VAL A 128 2.89 17.08 -2.78
N MET A 129 1.64 17.54 -2.70
CA MET A 129 0.62 16.86 -1.92
C MET A 129 -0.71 16.75 -2.68
N GLU A 130 -1.40 15.63 -2.47
CA GLU A 130 -2.78 15.43 -2.85
C GLU A 130 -3.64 15.41 -1.57
N LEU A 131 -4.58 16.32 -1.46
CA LEU A 131 -5.41 16.53 -0.28
C LEU A 131 -6.87 16.14 -0.55
N LEU A 132 -7.53 15.59 0.46
CA LEU A 132 -8.96 15.29 0.45
C LEU A 132 -9.55 15.54 1.84
N ILE A 133 -10.76 16.09 1.90
CA ILE A 133 -11.54 16.22 3.15
C ILE A 133 -12.77 15.31 3.03
N PRO A 134 -12.64 14.00 3.30
CA PRO A 134 -13.70 13.03 3.03
C PRO A 134 -14.96 13.28 3.87
N SER A 135 -14.83 13.89 5.04
CA SER A 135 -15.96 14.25 5.91
C SER A 135 -16.90 15.31 5.31
N VAL A 136 -16.50 16.02 4.26
CA VAL A 136 -17.41 16.92 3.53
C VAL A 136 -18.49 16.12 2.78
N ARG A 137 -18.13 14.97 2.19
CA ARG A 137 -19.07 14.09 1.50
C ARG A 137 -19.70 13.04 2.42
N ASN A 138 -18.96 12.61 3.44
CA ASN A 138 -19.36 11.60 4.41
C ASN A 138 -19.30 12.18 5.82
N PRO A 139 -20.30 12.97 6.25
CA PRO A 139 -20.28 13.67 7.55
C PRO A 139 -20.11 12.73 8.75
N GLU A 140 -20.53 11.47 8.64
CA GLU A 140 -20.38 10.44 9.66
C GLU A 140 -18.91 10.08 9.99
N MET A 141 -17.94 10.54 9.19
CA MET A 141 -16.50 10.32 9.45
C MET A 141 -15.93 11.24 10.55
N ALA A 142 -16.68 12.24 11.00
CA ALA A 142 -16.25 13.16 12.06
C ALA A 142 -17.44 13.61 12.92
N PRO A 143 -17.22 14.05 14.16
CA PRO A 143 -18.27 14.70 14.94
C PRO A 143 -18.82 15.96 14.25
N GLU A 144 -20.01 16.39 14.63
CA GLU A 144 -20.65 17.59 14.07
C GLU A 144 -19.73 18.82 14.22
N GLY A 145 -19.55 19.56 13.13
CA GLY A 145 -18.65 20.71 13.05
C GLY A 145 -17.16 20.38 12.96
N CYS A 146 -16.78 19.10 13.07
CA CYS A 146 -15.41 18.65 12.90
C CYS A 146 -15.18 18.03 11.51
N HIS A 147 -13.91 17.99 11.09
CA HIS A 147 -13.55 17.43 9.79
C HIS A 147 -12.28 16.57 9.87
N VAL A 148 -12.09 15.73 8.87
CA VAL A 148 -10.86 14.95 8.68
C VAL A 148 -10.24 15.38 7.35
N LEU A 149 -8.97 15.80 7.39
CA LEU A 149 -8.16 15.98 6.20
C LEU A 149 -7.23 14.78 6.04
N SER A 150 -7.13 14.28 4.83
CA SER A 150 -6.25 13.18 4.46
C SER A 150 -5.39 13.59 3.30
N ALA A 151 -4.07 13.49 3.44
CA ALA A 151 -3.12 13.85 2.38
C ALA A 151 -2.23 12.68 1.98
N HIS A 152 -2.00 12.55 0.68
CA HIS A 152 -0.87 11.83 0.13
C HIS A 152 0.26 12.82 -0.09
N VAL A 153 1.40 12.59 0.56
CA VAL A 153 2.59 13.42 0.42
C VAL A 153 3.56 12.69 -0.50
N MET A 154 3.73 13.22 -1.71
CA MET A 154 4.53 12.58 -2.75
C MET A 154 6.02 12.78 -2.52
N TYR A 155 6.80 11.78 -2.97
CA TYR A 155 8.26 11.80 -2.99
C TYR A 155 8.91 11.90 -1.61
N ILE A 156 8.30 11.22 -0.63
CA ILE A 156 8.89 10.96 0.67
C ILE A 156 9.54 9.58 0.64
N PRO A 157 10.90 9.48 0.71
CA PRO A 157 11.58 8.20 0.54
C PRO A 157 11.40 7.28 1.75
N ARG A 158 11.27 5.96 1.50
CA ARG A 158 11.31 4.96 2.57
C ARG A 158 12.64 5.02 3.34
N ASN A 159 13.73 5.10 2.60
CA ASN A 159 15.09 5.11 3.14
C ASN A 159 15.60 6.57 3.19
N LEU A 160 15.26 7.28 4.27
CA LEU A 160 15.79 8.62 4.48
C LEU A 160 17.30 8.54 4.81
N LYS A 161 18.12 9.41 4.21
CA LYS A 161 19.58 9.45 4.33
C LYS A 161 20.06 9.47 5.79
N ASN A 162 19.36 10.20 6.65
CA ASN A 162 19.67 10.33 8.07
C ASN A 162 18.72 9.47 8.95
N SER A 163 18.06 8.46 8.38
CA SER A 163 17.06 7.61 9.03
C SER A 163 15.79 8.36 9.47
N TRP A 164 14.72 7.62 9.67
CA TRP A 164 13.46 8.14 10.20
C TRP A 164 13.51 8.18 11.73
N THR A 165 14.16 9.23 12.29
CA THR A 165 14.08 9.53 13.71
C THR A 165 12.80 10.29 14.02
N GLU A 166 12.42 10.38 15.30
CA GLU A 166 11.28 11.18 15.73
C GLU A 166 11.45 12.65 15.38
N GLU A 167 12.67 13.17 15.47
CA GLU A 167 13.00 14.55 15.09
C GLU A 167 12.77 14.78 13.59
N ASN A 168 13.21 13.86 12.72
CA ASN A 168 13.00 13.97 11.28
C ASN A 168 11.52 13.86 10.89
N ARG A 169 10.73 13.05 11.63
CA ARG A 169 9.28 12.95 11.44
C ARG A 169 8.59 14.26 11.83
N GLU A 170 8.98 14.84 12.96
CA GLU A 170 8.44 16.12 13.42
C GLU A 170 8.80 17.26 12.47
N MET A 171 10.04 17.29 11.94
CA MET A 171 10.44 18.27 10.93
C MET A 171 9.59 18.15 9.66
N LEU A 172 9.42 16.95 9.13
CA LEU A 172 8.55 16.73 7.97
C LEU A 172 7.12 17.19 8.28
N TYR A 173 6.56 16.77 9.43
CA TYR A 173 5.21 17.19 9.83
C TYR A 173 5.05 18.71 9.84
N LYS A 174 5.99 19.44 10.43
CA LYS A 174 5.98 20.90 10.45
C LYS A 174 6.06 21.51 9.05
N THR A 175 6.91 20.96 8.18
CA THR A 175 7.01 21.38 6.77
C THR A 175 5.68 21.19 6.05
N LEU A 176 5.00 20.06 6.26
CA LEU A 176 3.70 19.78 5.64
C LEU A 176 2.62 20.75 6.11
N ILE A 177 2.53 20.98 7.41
CA ILE A 177 1.56 21.94 7.96
C ILE A 177 1.84 23.35 7.46
N HIS A 178 3.10 23.78 7.44
CA HIS A 178 3.49 25.07 6.89
C HIS A 178 3.10 25.22 5.42
N THR A 179 3.31 24.16 4.63
CA THR A 179 2.92 24.17 3.22
C THR A 179 1.40 24.27 3.05
N ILE A 180 0.61 23.51 3.81
CA ILE A 180 -0.86 23.57 3.74
C ILE A 180 -1.37 24.94 4.19
N GLU A 181 -0.77 25.55 5.22
CA GLU A 181 -1.11 26.87 5.74
C GLU A 181 -1.05 27.97 4.69
N GLN A 182 -0.13 27.86 3.72
CA GLN A 182 -0.01 28.83 2.60
C GLN A 182 -1.26 28.82 1.70
N TYR A 183 -1.97 27.69 1.59
CA TYR A 183 -3.18 27.53 0.78
C TYR A 183 -4.47 27.54 1.60
N ALA A 184 -4.39 27.25 2.88
CA ALA A 184 -5.51 27.25 3.82
C ALA A 184 -5.13 28.01 5.10
N PRO A 185 -5.09 29.36 5.06
CA PRO A 185 -4.69 30.18 6.20
C PRO A 185 -5.54 29.90 7.43
N GLY A 186 -4.88 29.68 8.58
CA GLY A 186 -5.51 29.39 9.86
C GLY A 186 -5.80 27.91 10.10
N ILE A 187 -5.41 27.01 9.19
CA ILE A 187 -5.62 25.57 9.39
C ILE A 187 -4.85 25.04 10.60
N SER A 188 -3.68 25.59 10.89
CA SER A 188 -2.85 25.18 12.05
C SER A 188 -3.60 25.31 13.37
N GLU A 189 -4.44 26.33 13.53
CA GLU A 189 -5.26 26.57 14.71
C GLU A 189 -6.46 25.60 14.81
N GLN A 190 -6.83 24.99 13.69
CA GLN A 190 -7.94 24.03 13.62
C GLN A 190 -7.50 22.59 13.91
N ILE A 191 -6.19 22.31 13.92
CA ILE A 191 -5.67 20.96 14.13
C ILE A 191 -5.87 20.54 15.58
N VAL A 192 -6.68 19.51 15.80
CA VAL A 192 -6.89 18.87 17.11
C VAL A 192 -5.89 17.71 17.30
N HIS A 193 -5.63 16.96 16.22
CA HIS A 193 -4.69 15.86 16.21
C HIS A 193 -4.15 15.63 14.80
N GLY A 194 -2.91 15.17 14.69
CA GLY A 194 -2.27 14.82 13.42
C GLY A 194 -1.53 13.48 13.51
N GLU A 195 -1.64 12.66 12.47
CA GLU A 195 -0.87 11.43 12.29
C GLU A 195 -0.11 11.52 10.98
N LEU A 196 1.21 11.37 11.04
CA LEU A 196 2.07 11.23 9.87
C LEU A 196 2.60 9.80 9.81
N LEU A 197 2.34 9.12 8.70
CA LEU A 197 2.88 7.80 8.40
C LEU A 197 3.84 7.90 7.23
N THR A 198 5.12 7.70 7.47
CA THR A 198 6.15 7.59 6.44
C THR A 198 6.03 6.24 5.72
N PRO A 199 6.67 6.03 4.55
CA PRO A 199 6.69 4.71 3.93
C PRO A 199 7.25 3.61 4.85
N GLU A 200 8.21 3.95 5.73
CA GLU A 200 8.71 3.02 6.75
C GLU A 200 7.60 2.63 7.76
N ASP A 201 6.76 3.58 8.17
CA ASP A 201 5.63 3.31 9.06
C ASP A 201 4.54 2.49 8.38
N LEU A 202 4.27 2.76 7.10
CA LEU A 202 3.33 1.98 6.29
C LEU A 202 3.79 0.52 6.20
N GLU A 203 5.09 0.28 5.97
CA GLU A 203 5.65 -1.08 5.99
C GLU A 203 5.44 -1.76 7.34
N LYS A 204 5.81 -1.11 8.44
CA LYS A 204 5.69 -1.65 9.80
C LYS A 204 4.23 -1.89 10.23
N LYS A 205 3.35 -0.92 9.93
CA LYS A 205 1.95 -0.95 10.37
C LYS A 205 1.10 -1.92 9.56
N PHE A 206 1.32 -2.00 8.25
CA PHE A 206 0.49 -2.76 7.32
C PHE A 206 1.17 -4.00 6.73
N ASN A 207 2.43 -4.27 7.08
CA ASN A 207 3.24 -5.37 6.54
C ASN A 207 3.30 -5.36 5.00
N VAL A 208 3.48 -4.18 4.41
CA VAL A 208 3.59 -3.97 2.97
C VAL A 208 5.05 -3.70 2.64
N THR A 209 5.69 -4.58 1.91
CA THR A 209 7.13 -4.47 1.60
C THR A 209 7.48 -3.11 1.01
N GLY A 210 8.47 -2.46 1.61
CA GLY A 210 8.95 -1.14 1.21
C GLY A 210 7.97 0.01 1.50
N GLY A 211 6.83 -0.25 2.18
CA GLY A 211 5.78 0.74 2.39
C GLY A 211 5.06 1.15 1.10
N HIS A 212 5.15 0.33 0.05
CA HIS A 212 4.55 0.62 -1.25
C HIS A 212 3.13 0.06 -1.35
N TRP A 213 2.10 0.87 -1.18
CA TRP A 213 0.70 0.44 -1.13
C TRP A 213 0.16 -0.24 -2.41
N HIS A 214 0.85 -0.10 -3.54
CA HIS A 214 0.56 -0.90 -4.74
C HIS A 214 1.30 -2.23 -4.78
N HIS A 215 2.04 -2.60 -3.71
CA HIS A 215 2.81 -3.84 -3.57
C HIS A 215 3.99 -4.00 -4.55
N ALA A 216 4.32 -3.02 -5.32
CA ALA A 216 5.49 -2.78 -6.16
C ALA A 216 5.22 -1.54 -7.01
N GLU A 217 6.27 -0.92 -7.56
CA GLU A 217 6.16 0.20 -8.48
C GLU A 217 5.23 -0.11 -9.66
N LEU A 218 4.51 0.92 -10.11
CA LEU A 218 3.74 0.88 -11.36
C LEU A 218 4.62 1.32 -12.53
N ALA A 219 5.77 0.66 -12.70
CA ALA A 219 6.73 0.93 -13.77
C ALA A 219 6.45 0.03 -14.98
N MET A 220 6.87 0.47 -16.17
CA MET A 220 6.59 -0.21 -17.45
C MET A 220 7.03 -1.67 -17.46
N ASP A 221 8.13 -1.99 -16.80
CA ASP A 221 8.68 -3.34 -16.66
C ASP A 221 8.08 -4.15 -15.50
N GLN A 222 7.17 -3.55 -14.72
CA GLN A 222 6.47 -4.17 -13.59
C GLN A 222 4.94 -4.07 -13.72
N MET A 223 4.43 -3.92 -14.94
CA MET A 223 3.00 -3.82 -15.24
C MET A 223 2.52 -4.94 -16.13
N LEU A 224 1.22 -5.02 -16.33
CA LEU A 224 0.55 -5.98 -17.22
C LEU A 224 0.99 -7.43 -16.92
N MET A 225 1.49 -8.13 -17.94
CA MET A 225 1.94 -9.52 -17.82
C MET A 225 3.26 -9.69 -17.06
N MET A 226 3.92 -8.60 -16.70
CA MET A 226 5.11 -8.60 -15.84
C MET A 226 4.78 -8.36 -14.36
N ARG A 227 3.50 -8.37 -13.99
CA ARG A 227 3.09 -8.05 -12.62
C ARG A 227 2.47 -9.27 -11.91
N PRO A 228 3.13 -9.87 -10.89
CA PRO A 228 4.49 -9.55 -10.38
C PRO A 228 5.61 -10.08 -11.27
N THR A 229 5.39 -11.18 -11.99
CA THR A 229 6.26 -11.80 -13.01
C THR A 229 5.38 -12.54 -14.01
N TYR A 230 5.91 -12.87 -15.18
CA TYR A 230 5.13 -13.57 -16.20
C TYR A 230 4.60 -14.94 -15.75
N GLU A 231 5.28 -15.63 -14.81
CA GLU A 231 4.83 -16.93 -14.29
C GLU A 231 3.64 -16.81 -13.32
N ALA A 232 3.43 -15.64 -12.75
CA ALA A 232 2.35 -15.39 -11.79
C ALA A 232 1.40 -14.26 -12.24
N ALA A 233 1.51 -13.80 -13.49
CA ALA A 233 0.73 -12.67 -14.01
C ALA A 233 -0.76 -12.98 -14.17
N GLN A 234 -1.15 -14.26 -14.23
CA GLN A 234 -2.54 -14.68 -14.35
C GLN A 234 -3.09 -15.29 -13.05
N TYR A 235 -2.65 -14.75 -11.92
CA TYR A 235 -3.13 -15.06 -10.56
C TYR A 235 -2.74 -16.43 -10.02
N SER A 236 -2.62 -17.47 -10.84
CA SER A 236 -1.99 -18.75 -10.49
C SER A 236 -0.48 -18.57 -10.35
N THR A 237 0.13 -19.39 -9.53
CA THR A 237 1.57 -19.34 -9.25
C THR A 237 2.27 -20.65 -9.65
N PRO A 238 3.61 -20.71 -9.66
CA PRO A 238 4.33 -21.98 -9.86
C PRO A 238 4.03 -23.05 -8.81
N ILE A 239 3.43 -22.68 -7.69
CA ILE A 239 2.97 -23.61 -6.65
C ILE A 239 1.49 -23.90 -6.88
N LYS A 240 1.15 -25.17 -7.05
CA LYS A 240 -0.23 -25.59 -7.22
C LYS A 240 -1.09 -25.11 -6.04
N ASN A 241 -2.35 -24.74 -6.32
CA ASN A 241 -3.32 -24.26 -5.32
C ASN A 241 -2.92 -22.99 -4.55
N LEU A 242 -1.85 -22.30 -4.97
CA LEU A 242 -1.50 -20.96 -4.47
C LEU A 242 -1.82 -19.91 -5.54
N TYR A 243 -2.60 -18.90 -5.15
CA TYR A 243 -3.05 -17.82 -6.02
C TYR A 243 -2.72 -16.46 -5.41
N LEU A 244 -2.59 -15.43 -6.27
CA LEU A 244 -2.42 -14.04 -5.88
C LEU A 244 -3.69 -13.24 -6.19
N CYS A 245 -4.11 -12.36 -5.27
CA CYS A 245 -5.27 -11.48 -5.46
C CYS A 245 -5.05 -10.05 -4.99
N GLY A 246 -3.84 -9.73 -4.55
CA GLY A 246 -3.49 -8.41 -4.03
C GLY A 246 -3.10 -7.39 -5.10
N ALA A 247 -2.77 -6.17 -4.66
CA ALA A 247 -2.33 -5.07 -5.51
C ALA A 247 -1.05 -5.37 -6.32
N GLY A 248 -0.25 -6.36 -5.87
CA GLY A 248 0.92 -6.86 -6.59
C GLY A 248 0.60 -7.64 -7.85
N SER A 249 -0.67 -7.95 -8.14
CA SER A 249 -1.13 -8.62 -9.36
C SER A 249 -1.79 -7.63 -10.32
N HIS A 250 -1.81 -7.96 -11.62
CA HIS A 250 -2.54 -7.17 -12.62
C HIS A 250 -4.04 -7.05 -12.26
N PRO A 251 -4.73 -5.91 -12.44
CA PRO A 251 -4.26 -4.62 -12.99
C PRO A 251 -3.56 -3.74 -11.96
N GLY A 252 -3.33 -4.18 -10.74
CA GLY A 252 -2.75 -3.39 -9.66
C GLY A 252 -3.77 -2.99 -8.60
N GLY A 253 -3.35 -2.14 -7.66
CA GLY A 253 -4.18 -1.61 -6.60
C GLY A 253 -5.19 -0.56 -7.06
N GLY A 254 -5.82 0.15 -6.10
CA GLY A 254 -6.77 1.23 -6.35
C GLY A 254 -8.19 0.95 -5.85
N LEU A 255 -8.37 0.02 -4.92
CA LEU A 255 -9.67 -0.34 -4.29
C LEU A 255 -10.75 -0.86 -5.24
N MET A 256 -10.43 -1.07 -6.51
CA MET A 256 -11.37 -1.55 -7.53
C MET A 256 -11.74 -3.04 -7.41
N GLY A 257 -11.02 -3.80 -6.57
CA GLY A 257 -11.20 -5.24 -6.42
C GLY A 257 -10.81 -6.08 -7.66
N GLY A 258 -10.21 -5.47 -8.66
CA GLY A 258 -9.87 -6.09 -9.94
C GLY A 258 -9.03 -7.38 -9.80
N PRO A 259 -7.89 -7.37 -9.10
CA PRO A 259 -7.08 -8.57 -8.89
C PRO A 259 -7.85 -9.69 -8.21
N GLY A 260 -8.65 -9.37 -7.18
CA GLY A 260 -9.46 -10.36 -6.47
C GLY A 260 -10.54 -11.00 -7.35
N HIS A 261 -11.23 -10.17 -8.13
CA HIS A 261 -12.24 -10.65 -9.09
C HIS A 261 -11.63 -11.59 -10.15
N ASN A 262 -10.49 -11.19 -10.69
CA ASN A 262 -9.81 -11.97 -11.72
C ASN A 262 -9.22 -13.27 -11.16
N ALA A 263 -8.64 -13.24 -9.94
CA ALA A 263 -8.16 -14.44 -9.25
C ALA A 263 -9.31 -15.44 -9.01
N ALA A 264 -10.47 -14.96 -8.58
CA ALA A 264 -11.64 -15.82 -8.40
C ALA A 264 -12.08 -16.48 -9.72
N LYS A 265 -12.10 -15.72 -10.82
CA LYS A 265 -12.39 -16.29 -12.16
C LYS A 265 -11.38 -17.35 -12.57
N GLU A 266 -10.10 -17.13 -12.33
CA GLU A 266 -9.04 -18.09 -12.66
C GLU A 266 -9.20 -19.37 -11.84
N ILE A 267 -9.47 -19.29 -10.55
CA ILE A 267 -9.73 -20.44 -9.69
C ILE A 267 -10.91 -21.26 -10.22
N LEU A 268 -12.03 -20.62 -10.52
CA LEU A 268 -13.22 -21.28 -11.06
C LEU A 268 -12.94 -21.92 -12.45
N ARG A 269 -12.11 -21.29 -13.27
CA ARG A 269 -11.71 -21.84 -14.58
C ARG A 269 -10.89 -23.12 -14.44
N VAL A 270 -10.01 -23.17 -13.44
CA VAL A 270 -9.18 -24.36 -13.17
C VAL A 270 -10.03 -25.50 -12.63
N ASP A 271 -11.03 -25.21 -11.81
CA ASP A 271 -11.93 -26.23 -11.21
C ASP A 271 -12.87 -26.90 -12.23
N ASN A 272 -13.18 -26.19 -13.30
CA ASN A 272 -14.07 -26.69 -14.36
C ASN A 272 -13.31 -27.47 -15.49
N LYS A 273 -12.02 -27.69 -15.35
CA LYS A 273 -11.19 -28.53 -16.23
C LYS A 273 -10.95 -29.89 -15.66
#